data_e0ac79d48d68bae937cae84a67d3b7a2
#
_entry.id   e0ac79d48d68bae937cae84a67d3b7a2
#
_cell.length_a   1.000
_cell.length_b   1.000
_cell.length_c   1.000
_cell.angle_alpha   90.00
_cell.angle_beta   90.00
_cell.angle_gamma   90.00
#
_symmetry.space_group_name_H-M   'P 1'
#
loop_
_entity.id
_entity.type
_entity.pdbx_description
1 polymer ?
#
loop_
_entity_poly.entity_id
_entity_poly.type
_entity_poly.pdbx_seq_one_letter_code
_entity_poly.pdbx_strand_id
1 'polypeptide(L)'
;HGIYVLGNDHLGHGKTAAAEEDRGYFGDHAGAVSVIRDMRRVTVHAQRKYPGVPLFLLGHSMGSFFARRYLTVYKDGIDGVILLGTGAPKDAEVRFGYLLADAVCKQKGTRYRSKMLYNLSLGNYNRKFKPTKTPYDWLSRDEKRDRAFGEDPLTDFIFTAGAYRDFFEVILKTSKLEKSGKMRTDLPILILSGSKDPVGEETKGVRRVYDRYDQAGAGDLSIGFYEDARHELLNELNREQVSGDILEWIEEHENNH
;
A
#
# COMPACT_ATOMS: atom_id res chain seq x y z
N HIS A 1 -5.76 -15.96 -18.65
CA HIS A 1 -6.45 -16.29 -17.41
C HIS A 1 -7.86 -15.67 -17.30
N GLY A 2 -8.31 -14.89 -18.31
CA GLY A 2 -9.68 -14.34 -18.27
C GLY A 2 -9.93 -13.23 -17.23
N ILE A 3 -8.89 -12.72 -16.60
CA ILE A 3 -8.98 -11.68 -15.56
C ILE A 3 -8.88 -10.30 -16.19
N TYR A 4 -9.84 -9.44 -15.86
CA TYR A 4 -9.80 -8.03 -16.22
C TYR A 4 -9.17 -7.19 -15.11
N VAL A 5 -8.10 -6.45 -15.42
CA VAL A 5 -7.40 -5.60 -14.45
C VAL A 5 -7.78 -4.14 -14.69
N LEU A 6 -8.20 -3.47 -13.63
CA LEU A 6 -8.54 -2.04 -13.62
C LEU A 6 -7.73 -1.32 -12.55
N GLY A 7 -7.22 -0.15 -12.87
CA GLY A 7 -6.51 0.70 -11.92
C GLY A 7 -6.67 2.17 -12.26
N ASN A 8 -6.36 3.02 -11.29
CA ASN A 8 -6.29 4.47 -11.48
C ASN A 8 -5.01 5.01 -10.86
N ASP A 9 -4.51 6.09 -11.41
CA ASP A 9 -3.50 6.89 -10.73
C ASP A 9 -4.14 7.57 -9.51
N HIS A 10 -3.56 7.39 -8.33
CA HIS A 10 -4.01 8.12 -7.15
C HIS A 10 -3.74 9.62 -7.29
N LEU A 11 -4.44 10.44 -6.51
CA LEU A 11 -4.16 11.88 -6.46
C LEU A 11 -2.66 12.15 -6.28
N GLY A 12 -2.13 13.08 -7.07
CA GLY A 12 -0.71 13.40 -7.07
C GLY A 12 0.21 12.33 -7.70
N HIS A 13 -0.33 11.35 -8.42
CA HIS A 13 0.43 10.33 -9.12
C HIS A 13 0.05 10.28 -10.59
N GLY A 14 1.00 9.87 -11.43
CA GLY A 14 0.77 9.66 -12.85
C GLY A 14 0.02 10.82 -13.52
N LYS A 15 -1.06 10.52 -14.21
CA LYS A 15 -1.88 11.50 -14.95
C LYS A 15 -2.85 12.31 -14.09
N THR A 16 -3.02 11.99 -12.82
CA THR A 16 -3.82 12.80 -11.88
C THR A 16 -3.04 13.99 -11.32
N ALA A 17 -1.72 14.01 -11.46
CA ALA A 17 -0.90 15.19 -11.24
C ALA A 17 -0.95 16.05 -12.51
N ALA A 18 -1.61 17.21 -12.43
CA ALA A 18 -1.76 18.12 -13.55
C ALA A 18 -0.43 18.77 -13.99
N ALA A 19 0.48 18.92 -13.01
CA ALA A 19 1.82 19.46 -13.21
C ALA A 19 2.83 18.71 -12.33
N GLU A 20 4.12 18.92 -12.56
CA GLU A 20 5.18 18.25 -11.80
C GLU A 20 5.14 18.60 -10.30
N GLU A 21 4.80 19.83 -9.97
CA GLU A 21 4.62 20.30 -8.61
C GLU A 21 3.43 19.65 -7.87
N ASP A 22 2.49 19.02 -8.60
CA ASP A 22 1.37 18.28 -8.02
C ASP A 22 1.73 16.83 -7.67
N ARG A 23 2.89 16.32 -8.12
CA ARG A 23 3.31 14.95 -7.78
C ARG A 23 3.46 14.80 -6.27
N GLY A 24 2.91 13.73 -5.72
CA GLY A 24 2.92 13.44 -4.29
C GLY A 24 2.11 14.44 -3.44
N TYR A 25 1.12 15.11 -4.04
CA TYR A 25 0.18 15.98 -3.34
C TYR A 25 -1.23 15.41 -3.41
N PHE A 26 -1.83 15.12 -2.25
CA PHE A 26 -3.17 14.52 -2.19
C PHE A 26 -4.31 15.55 -2.08
N GLY A 27 -3.99 16.84 -1.92
CA GLY A 27 -4.95 17.92 -1.71
C GLY A 27 -4.68 18.69 -0.43
N ASP A 28 -5.28 19.89 -0.31
CA ASP A 28 -5.10 20.75 0.88
C ASP A 28 -5.83 20.22 2.11
N HIS A 29 -6.98 19.57 1.90
CA HIS A 29 -7.83 19.07 2.96
C HIS A 29 -8.29 17.64 2.66
N ALA A 30 -8.17 16.77 3.67
CA ALA A 30 -8.68 15.39 3.60
C ALA A 30 -8.24 14.60 2.36
N GLY A 31 -6.99 14.80 1.89
CA GLY A 31 -6.47 14.16 0.68
C GLY A 31 -6.56 12.64 0.72
N ALA A 32 -6.19 12.03 1.84
CA ALA A 32 -6.33 10.60 2.04
C ALA A 32 -7.78 10.09 1.97
N VAL A 33 -8.75 10.89 2.45
CA VAL A 33 -10.19 10.55 2.32
C VAL A 33 -10.60 10.57 0.85
N SER A 34 -10.07 11.51 0.07
CA SER A 34 -10.33 11.59 -1.37
C SER A 34 -9.75 10.35 -2.09
N VAL A 35 -8.53 9.93 -1.77
CA VAL A 35 -7.94 8.69 -2.33
C VAL A 35 -8.83 7.48 -2.05
N ILE A 36 -9.27 7.29 -0.81
CA ILE A 36 -10.16 6.16 -0.44
C ILE A 36 -11.49 6.24 -1.18
N ARG A 37 -12.05 7.44 -1.35
CA ARG A 37 -13.30 7.67 -2.11
C ARG A 37 -13.11 7.36 -3.60
N ASP A 38 -11.98 7.70 -4.16
CA ASP A 38 -11.67 7.40 -5.56
C ASP A 38 -11.49 5.90 -5.79
N MET A 39 -10.86 5.18 -4.86
CA MET A 39 -10.86 3.71 -4.88
C MET A 39 -12.29 3.15 -4.92
N ARG A 40 -13.21 3.70 -4.10
CA ARG A 40 -14.63 3.29 -4.13
C ARG A 40 -15.30 3.61 -5.47
N ARG A 41 -14.98 4.72 -6.09
CA ARG A 41 -15.50 5.06 -7.44
C ARG A 41 -15.04 4.05 -8.48
N VAL A 42 -13.77 3.61 -8.40
CA VAL A 42 -13.22 2.58 -9.31
C VAL A 42 -13.92 1.25 -9.10
N THR A 43 -14.10 0.80 -7.85
CA THR A 43 -14.83 -0.47 -7.58
C THR A 43 -16.27 -0.42 -8.05
N VAL A 44 -17.00 0.67 -7.80
CA VAL A 44 -18.38 0.85 -8.31
C VAL A 44 -18.42 0.90 -9.83
N HIS A 45 -17.45 1.52 -10.48
CA HIS A 45 -17.35 1.52 -11.94
C HIS A 45 -17.11 0.10 -12.48
N ALA A 46 -16.21 -0.67 -11.87
CA ALA A 46 -15.96 -2.06 -12.26
C ALA A 46 -17.22 -2.92 -12.15
N GLN A 47 -17.93 -2.86 -11.03
CA GLN A 47 -19.17 -3.60 -10.80
C GLN A 47 -20.28 -3.25 -11.80
N ARG A 48 -20.38 -1.96 -12.17
CA ARG A 48 -21.38 -1.52 -13.19
C ARG A 48 -21.01 -2.01 -14.59
N LYS A 49 -19.71 -2.06 -14.90
CA LYS A 49 -19.22 -2.47 -16.23
C LYS A 49 -19.27 -3.99 -16.39
N TYR A 50 -19.05 -4.73 -15.31
CA TYR A 50 -19.01 -6.19 -15.28
C TYR A 50 -19.92 -6.72 -14.15
N PRO A 51 -21.25 -6.63 -14.30
CA PRO A 51 -22.18 -7.07 -13.26
C PRO A 51 -22.09 -8.58 -13.05
N GLY A 52 -22.04 -9.01 -11.78
CA GLY A 52 -21.97 -10.42 -11.41
C GLY A 52 -20.58 -11.06 -11.54
N VAL A 53 -19.56 -10.26 -11.91
CA VAL A 53 -18.16 -10.74 -11.92
C VAL A 53 -17.52 -10.44 -10.57
N PRO A 54 -16.87 -11.42 -9.91
CA PRO A 54 -16.15 -11.21 -8.66
C PRO A 54 -15.08 -10.11 -8.78
N LEU A 55 -14.97 -9.26 -7.77
CA LEU A 55 -14.07 -8.11 -7.76
C LEU A 55 -13.07 -8.20 -6.60
N PHE A 56 -11.82 -8.43 -6.92
CA PHE A 56 -10.71 -8.46 -5.95
C PHE A 56 -9.96 -7.13 -5.92
N LEU A 57 -9.70 -6.61 -4.72
CA LEU A 57 -8.92 -5.39 -4.52
C LEU A 57 -7.47 -5.73 -4.19
N LEU A 58 -6.54 -5.43 -5.09
CA LEU A 58 -5.11 -5.58 -4.83
C LEU A 58 -4.49 -4.23 -4.42
N GLY A 59 -3.80 -4.21 -3.30
CA GLY A 59 -3.03 -3.06 -2.84
C GLY A 59 -1.56 -3.42 -2.56
N HIS A 60 -0.63 -2.67 -3.16
CA HIS A 60 0.81 -2.80 -2.90
C HIS A 60 1.34 -1.59 -2.14
N SER A 61 2.21 -1.82 -1.16
CA SER A 61 2.88 -0.75 -0.39
C SER A 61 1.88 0.25 0.19
N MET A 62 2.00 1.52 -0.13
CA MET A 62 1.02 2.57 0.24
C MET A 62 -0.41 2.14 -0.12
N GLY A 63 -0.62 1.53 -1.28
CA GLY A 63 -1.90 0.98 -1.71
C GLY A 63 -2.45 -0.09 -0.77
N SER A 64 -1.60 -0.89 -0.12
CA SER A 64 -2.03 -1.88 0.87
C SER A 64 -2.56 -1.24 2.14
N PHE A 65 -1.98 -0.13 2.60
CA PHE A 65 -2.51 0.65 3.72
C PHE A 65 -3.85 1.31 3.36
N PHE A 66 -3.99 1.82 2.14
CA PHE A 66 -5.27 2.35 1.64
C PHE A 66 -6.32 1.25 1.48
N ALA A 67 -5.96 0.06 0.98
CA ALA A 67 -6.87 -1.09 0.90
C ALA A 67 -7.36 -1.51 2.29
N ARG A 68 -6.50 -1.60 3.28
CA ARG A 68 -6.88 -1.86 4.68
C ARG A 68 -7.78 -0.77 5.24
N ARG A 69 -7.50 0.51 4.92
CA ARG A 69 -8.40 1.61 5.28
C ARG A 69 -9.76 1.48 4.59
N TYR A 70 -9.78 1.07 3.32
CA TYR A 70 -11.01 0.79 2.57
C TYR A 70 -11.88 -0.23 3.30
N LEU A 71 -11.32 -1.33 3.79
CA LEU A 71 -12.00 -2.37 4.56
C LEU A 71 -12.60 -1.88 5.89
N THR A 72 -12.12 -0.78 6.44
CA THR A 72 -12.69 -0.17 7.66
C THR A 72 -13.82 0.82 7.36
N VAL A 73 -13.94 1.28 6.11
CA VAL A 73 -14.91 2.32 5.68
C VAL A 73 -16.09 1.72 4.94
N TYR A 74 -15.81 0.84 3.97
CA TYR A 74 -16.82 0.25 3.10
C TYR A 74 -17.10 -1.20 3.49
N LYS A 75 -18.38 -1.54 3.53
CA LYS A 75 -18.86 -2.87 3.96
C LYS A 75 -19.17 -3.81 2.81
N ASP A 76 -19.09 -3.32 1.58
CA ASP A 76 -19.45 -4.03 0.36
C ASP A 76 -18.55 -3.64 -0.82
N GLY A 77 -18.83 -4.25 -1.97
CA GLY A 77 -18.30 -3.83 -3.26
C GLY A 77 -16.95 -4.41 -3.65
N ILE A 78 -16.44 -5.36 -2.88
CA ILE A 78 -15.33 -6.24 -3.25
C ILE A 78 -15.56 -7.61 -2.62
N ASP A 79 -15.06 -8.64 -3.28
CA ASP A 79 -15.27 -10.05 -2.96
C ASP A 79 -14.01 -10.70 -2.36
N GLY A 80 -12.87 -10.02 -2.45
CA GLY A 80 -11.62 -10.41 -1.78
C GLY A 80 -10.60 -9.28 -1.79
N VAL A 81 -9.54 -9.40 -0.99
CA VAL A 81 -8.46 -8.43 -0.92
C VAL A 81 -7.09 -9.08 -0.91
N ILE A 82 -6.16 -8.51 -1.67
CA ILE A 82 -4.77 -8.94 -1.77
C ILE A 82 -3.87 -7.79 -1.29
N LEU A 83 -3.08 -8.02 -0.26
CA LEU A 83 -2.20 -7.03 0.35
C LEU A 83 -0.74 -7.42 0.10
N LEU A 84 -0.04 -6.66 -0.73
CA LEU A 84 1.36 -6.89 -1.05
C LEU A 84 2.25 -5.86 -0.34
N GLY A 85 3.34 -6.30 0.29
CA GLY A 85 4.30 -5.40 0.91
C GLY A 85 3.70 -4.48 1.97
N THR A 86 2.75 -5.00 2.74
CA THR A 86 2.10 -4.27 3.84
C THR A 86 2.92 -4.32 5.14
N GLY A 87 2.51 -3.56 6.14
CA GLY A 87 3.13 -3.58 7.47
C GLY A 87 2.27 -2.95 8.55
N ALA A 88 2.69 -3.12 9.79
CA ALA A 88 2.06 -2.49 10.95
C ALA A 88 3.14 -1.80 11.81
N PRO A 89 3.59 -0.62 11.41
CA PRO A 89 4.56 0.15 12.19
C PRO A 89 3.97 0.51 13.56
N LYS A 90 4.84 0.79 14.51
CA LYS A 90 4.40 1.15 15.87
C LYS A 90 3.65 2.48 15.88
N ASP A 91 2.49 2.51 16.51
CA ASP A 91 1.62 3.70 16.56
C ASP A 91 2.35 4.94 17.10
N ALA A 92 3.28 4.76 18.05
CA ALA A 92 4.07 5.88 18.60
C ALA A 92 4.99 6.53 17.54
N GLU A 93 5.64 5.71 16.71
CA GLU A 93 6.51 6.17 15.62
C GLU A 93 5.69 6.90 14.54
N VAL A 94 4.54 6.32 14.16
CA VAL A 94 3.65 6.94 13.17
C VAL A 94 3.05 8.23 13.70
N ARG A 95 2.67 8.28 14.99
CA ARG A 95 2.15 9.48 15.65
C ARG A 95 3.20 10.59 15.67
N PHE A 96 4.45 10.26 15.96
CA PHE A 96 5.56 11.22 15.90
C PHE A 96 5.72 11.77 14.48
N GLY A 97 5.71 10.89 13.46
CA GLY A 97 5.76 11.29 12.05
C GLY A 97 4.60 12.20 11.65
N TYR A 98 3.38 11.89 12.12
CA TYR A 98 2.19 12.71 11.90
C TYR A 98 2.34 14.11 12.50
N LEU A 99 2.74 14.23 13.77
CA LEU A 99 2.92 15.51 14.44
C LEU A 99 4.02 16.35 13.79
N LEU A 100 5.10 15.71 13.36
CA LEU A 100 6.16 16.39 12.65
C LEU A 100 5.71 16.90 11.28
N ALA A 101 4.98 16.09 10.51
CA ALA A 101 4.42 16.48 9.22
C ALA A 101 3.40 17.63 9.37
N ASP A 102 2.55 17.58 10.40
CA ASP A 102 1.58 18.65 10.72
C ASP A 102 2.29 19.96 11.08
N ALA A 103 3.36 19.91 11.89
CA ALA A 103 4.16 21.08 12.21
C ALA A 103 4.83 21.69 10.96
N VAL A 104 5.36 20.84 10.07
CA VAL A 104 5.92 21.29 8.77
C VAL A 104 4.83 21.93 7.90
N CYS A 105 3.64 21.34 7.83
CA CYS A 105 2.51 21.91 7.10
C CYS A 105 2.13 23.29 7.63
N LYS A 106 2.05 23.47 8.96
CA LYS A 106 1.72 24.75 9.59
C LYS A 106 2.79 25.83 9.35
N GLN A 107 4.05 25.46 9.31
CA GLN A 107 5.16 26.40 9.16
C GLN A 107 5.49 26.72 7.69
N LYS A 108 5.42 25.72 6.79
CA LYS A 108 5.92 25.83 5.41
C LYS A 108 4.83 25.56 4.35
N GLY A 109 3.62 25.24 4.77
CA GLY A 109 2.51 24.89 3.88
C GLY A 109 2.44 23.40 3.50
N THR A 110 1.25 22.97 3.09
CA THR A 110 0.95 21.56 2.76
C THR A 110 1.73 21.04 1.55
N ARG A 111 2.11 21.91 0.62
CA ARG A 111 2.85 21.57 -0.60
C ARG A 111 4.37 21.48 -0.41
N TYR A 112 4.89 21.84 0.77
CA TYR A 112 6.32 21.79 1.01
C TYR A 112 6.87 20.35 0.96
N ARG A 113 7.96 20.12 0.21
CA ARG A 113 8.65 18.83 0.10
C ARG A 113 9.78 18.74 1.10
N SER A 114 9.58 17.92 2.14
CA SER A 114 10.53 17.80 3.25
C SER A 114 11.42 16.58 3.09
N LYS A 115 12.73 16.81 2.81
CA LYS A 115 13.74 15.74 2.84
C LYS A 115 13.83 15.05 4.21
N MET A 116 13.54 15.78 5.29
CA MET A 116 13.52 15.22 6.65
C MET A 116 12.38 14.19 6.80
N LEU A 117 11.17 14.50 6.33
CA LEU A 117 10.05 13.56 6.36
C LEU A 117 10.32 12.35 5.46
N TYR A 118 10.88 12.55 4.28
CA TYR A 118 11.31 11.48 3.40
C TYR A 118 12.31 10.55 4.09
N ASN A 119 13.38 11.10 4.69
CA ASN A 119 14.41 10.31 5.36
C ASN A 119 13.85 9.55 6.57
N LEU A 120 12.89 10.12 7.28
CA LEU A 120 12.25 9.47 8.43
C LEU A 120 11.37 8.29 7.99
N SER A 121 10.72 8.38 6.84
CA SER A 121 9.79 7.36 6.32
C SER A 121 10.49 6.30 5.46
N LEU A 122 11.10 6.70 4.36
CA LEU A 122 11.64 5.79 3.34
C LEU A 122 13.17 5.79 3.25
N GLY A 123 13.81 6.91 3.55
CA GLY A 123 15.24 7.13 3.26
C GLY A 123 16.21 6.22 4.03
N ASN A 124 15.73 5.47 5.02
CA ASN A 124 16.53 4.55 5.80
C ASN A 124 16.44 3.09 5.32
N TYR A 125 15.48 2.74 4.48
CA TYR A 125 15.24 1.35 4.09
C TYR A 125 16.44 0.72 3.36
N ASN A 126 17.09 1.49 2.51
CA ASN A 126 18.25 1.01 1.73
C ASN A 126 19.49 0.69 2.57
N ARG A 127 19.57 1.17 3.82
CA ARG A 127 20.73 0.94 4.70
C ARG A 127 20.97 -0.54 5.03
N LYS A 128 19.93 -1.36 4.98
CA LYS A 128 19.98 -2.80 5.27
C LYS A 128 20.62 -3.61 4.14
N PHE A 129 20.72 -3.04 2.93
CA PHE A 129 21.19 -3.72 1.72
C PHE A 129 22.62 -3.33 1.31
N LYS A 130 23.44 -2.82 2.23
CA LYS A 130 24.82 -2.44 1.95
C LYS A 130 25.73 -3.65 1.66
N PRO A 131 26.65 -3.56 0.68
CA PRO A 131 26.88 -2.41 -0.21
C PRO A 131 25.78 -2.26 -1.24
N THR A 132 25.24 -1.03 -1.38
CA THR A 132 24.15 -0.73 -2.30
C THR A 132 24.67 -0.43 -3.70
N LYS A 133 23.91 -0.81 -4.72
CA LYS A 133 24.17 -0.53 -6.15
C LYS A 133 23.37 0.65 -6.66
N THR A 134 22.17 0.85 -6.08
CA THR A 134 21.26 1.96 -6.36
C THR A 134 20.70 2.55 -5.06
N PRO A 135 20.05 3.72 -5.09
CA PRO A 135 19.28 4.23 -3.95
C PRO A 135 18.02 3.40 -3.62
N TYR A 136 17.68 2.42 -4.45
CA TYR A 136 16.41 1.69 -4.43
C TYR A 136 16.56 0.19 -4.22
N ASP A 137 17.73 -0.31 -3.83
CA ASP A 137 17.98 -1.74 -3.63
C ASP A 137 17.01 -2.40 -2.64
N TRP A 138 16.33 -1.62 -1.80
CA TRP A 138 15.30 -2.11 -0.89
C TRP A 138 13.99 -2.53 -1.60
N LEU A 139 13.79 -2.11 -2.87
CA LEU A 139 12.59 -2.43 -3.65
C LEU A 139 12.63 -3.85 -4.20
N SER A 140 13.73 -4.23 -4.86
CA SER A 140 13.84 -5.53 -5.54
C SER A 140 15.28 -6.04 -5.55
N ARG A 141 15.46 -7.33 -5.78
CA ARG A 141 16.75 -7.94 -6.14
C ARG A 141 17.09 -7.78 -7.62
N ASP A 142 16.12 -7.40 -8.45
CA ASP A 142 16.31 -7.13 -9.87
C ASP A 142 16.82 -5.69 -10.09
N GLU A 143 18.14 -5.54 -10.19
CA GLU A 143 18.81 -4.24 -10.38
C GLU A 143 18.30 -3.45 -11.58
N LYS A 144 17.78 -4.11 -12.62
CA LYS A 144 17.20 -3.43 -13.78
C LYS A 144 15.91 -2.71 -13.40
N ARG A 145 15.11 -3.33 -12.54
CA ARG A 145 13.87 -2.74 -12.01
C ARG A 145 14.17 -1.54 -11.10
N ASP A 146 15.16 -1.69 -10.20
CA ASP A 146 15.58 -0.61 -9.31
C ASP A 146 16.12 0.60 -10.09
N ARG A 147 16.89 0.38 -11.15
CA ARG A 147 17.37 1.47 -12.03
C ARG A 147 16.21 2.12 -12.78
N ALA A 148 15.33 1.33 -13.38
CA ALA A 148 14.16 1.84 -14.10
C ALA A 148 13.26 2.68 -13.18
N PHE A 149 13.08 2.28 -11.91
CA PHE A 149 12.35 3.06 -10.91
C PHE A 149 12.98 4.44 -10.69
N GLY A 150 14.31 4.52 -10.54
CA GLY A 150 15.01 5.78 -10.33
C GLY A 150 15.09 6.68 -11.57
N GLU A 151 14.97 6.11 -12.77
CA GLU A 151 14.99 6.84 -14.03
C GLU A 151 13.60 7.33 -14.47
N ASP A 152 12.53 6.76 -13.92
CA ASP A 152 11.17 7.16 -14.23
C ASP A 152 10.73 8.39 -13.42
N PRO A 153 10.49 9.54 -14.07
CA PRO A 153 10.08 10.77 -13.37
C PRO A 153 8.72 10.64 -12.68
N LEU A 154 7.94 9.57 -12.95
CA LEU A 154 6.66 9.32 -12.31
C LEU A 154 6.78 8.54 -11.00
N THR A 155 7.97 8.03 -10.66
CA THR A 155 8.22 7.21 -9.46
C THR A 155 9.15 7.88 -8.46
N ASP A 156 10.22 8.54 -8.90
CA ASP A 156 11.22 9.15 -8.01
C ASP A 156 10.87 10.61 -7.66
N PHE A 157 9.89 10.79 -6.78
CA PHE A 157 9.58 12.10 -6.24
C PHE A 157 9.31 12.06 -4.72
N ILE A 158 9.63 13.18 -4.06
CA ILE A 158 9.36 13.34 -2.62
C ILE A 158 7.91 13.81 -2.44
N PHE A 159 7.15 13.13 -1.59
CA PHE A 159 5.80 13.53 -1.20
C PHE A 159 5.80 14.90 -0.51
N THR A 160 4.71 15.62 -0.67
CA THR A 160 4.48 16.87 0.05
C THR A 160 4.25 16.59 1.55
N ALA A 161 4.50 17.59 2.40
CA ALA A 161 4.26 17.48 3.84
C ALA A 161 2.80 17.13 4.15
N GLY A 162 1.86 17.68 3.37
CA GLY A 162 0.44 17.33 3.46
C GLY A 162 0.17 15.85 3.17
N ALA A 163 0.78 15.30 2.13
CA ALA A 163 0.61 13.88 1.79
C ALA A 163 1.20 12.95 2.87
N TYR A 164 2.38 13.28 3.43
CA TYR A 164 2.93 12.53 4.57
C TYR A 164 2.00 12.58 5.78
N ARG A 165 1.50 13.78 6.16
CA ARG A 165 0.55 13.94 7.25
C ARG A 165 -0.68 13.07 7.04
N ASP A 166 -1.29 13.15 5.87
CA ASP A 166 -2.50 12.43 5.52
C ASP A 166 -2.27 10.90 5.49
N PHE A 167 -1.13 10.45 5.00
CA PHE A 167 -0.77 9.03 5.00
C PHE A 167 -0.53 8.49 6.41
N PHE A 168 0.20 9.22 7.27
CA PHE A 168 0.35 8.84 8.68
C PHE A 168 -1.00 8.79 9.40
N GLU A 169 -1.91 9.72 9.10
CA GLU A 169 -3.27 9.70 9.64
C GLU A 169 -4.03 8.43 9.22
N VAL A 170 -3.92 8.01 7.96
CA VAL A 170 -4.51 6.74 7.47
C VAL A 170 -3.98 5.56 8.27
N ILE A 171 -2.66 5.46 8.44
CA ILE A 171 -2.05 4.36 9.19
C ILE A 171 -2.58 4.33 10.64
N LEU A 172 -2.62 5.48 11.33
CA LEU A 172 -3.10 5.57 12.70
C LEU A 172 -4.59 5.20 12.85
N LYS A 173 -5.44 5.75 11.98
CA LYS A 173 -6.88 5.47 11.98
C LYS A 173 -7.15 3.99 11.67
N THR A 174 -6.46 3.44 10.69
CA THR A 174 -6.58 2.02 10.31
C THR A 174 -6.12 1.13 11.46
N SER A 175 -4.93 1.36 12.02
CA SER A 175 -4.40 0.61 13.16
C SER A 175 -5.36 0.59 14.36
N LYS A 176 -5.96 1.75 14.68
CA LYS A 176 -6.94 1.87 15.76
C LYS A 176 -8.19 1.01 15.50
N LEU A 177 -8.71 1.02 14.29
CA LEU A 177 -9.93 0.28 13.92
C LEU A 177 -9.65 -1.23 13.84
N GLU A 178 -8.53 -1.64 13.27
CA GLU A 178 -8.10 -3.04 13.21
C GLU A 178 -7.93 -3.63 14.62
N LYS A 179 -7.25 -2.93 15.54
CA LYS A 179 -7.09 -3.35 16.94
C LYS A 179 -8.42 -3.48 17.70
N SER A 180 -9.47 -2.85 17.22
CA SER A 180 -10.81 -2.94 17.79
C SER A 180 -11.75 -3.86 17.01
N GLY A 181 -11.25 -4.61 16.03
CA GLY A 181 -12.03 -5.50 15.18
C GLY A 181 -13.03 -4.80 14.26
N LYS A 182 -12.81 -3.51 13.94
CA LYS A 182 -13.73 -2.71 13.13
C LYS A 182 -13.28 -2.62 11.68
N MET A 183 -13.08 -3.77 11.05
CA MET A 183 -12.82 -3.92 9.62
C MET A 183 -13.65 -5.06 9.06
N ARG A 184 -13.65 -5.22 7.73
CA ARG A 184 -14.25 -6.38 7.09
C ARG A 184 -13.40 -7.62 7.34
N THR A 185 -14.04 -8.71 7.74
CA THR A 185 -13.46 -10.05 7.95
C THR A 185 -14.29 -11.14 7.27
N ASP A 186 -15.33 -10.73 6.54
CA ASP A 186 -16.31 -11.56 5.86
C ASP A 186 -15.94 -11.92 4.42
N LEU A 187 -14.72 -11.62 4.01
CA LEU A 187 -14.20 -11.87 2.67
C LEU A 187 -12.80 -12.52 2.73
N PRO A 188 -12.38 -13.23 1.68
CA PRO A 188 -11.04 -13.78 1.57
C PRO A 188 -9.96 -12.69 1.61
N ILE A 189 -8.89 -12.92 2.35
CA ILE A 189 -7.76 -11.99 2.53
C ILE A 189 -6.45 -12.72 2.26
N LEU A 190 -5.69 -12.27 1.27
CA LEU A 190 -4.34 -12.73 0.99
C LEU A 190 -3.32 -11.66 1.38
N ILE A 191 -2.31 -12.03 2.17
CA ILE A 191 -1.22 -11.14 2.58
C ILE A 191 0.11 -11.73 2.11
N LEU A 192 0.82 -11.03 1.22
CA LEU A 192 2.10 -11.48 0.69
C LEU A 192 3.20 -10.44 0.93
N SER A 193 4.40 -10.89 1.28
CA SER A 193 5.55 -10.02 1.50
C SER A 193 6.87 -10.73 1.22
N GLY A 194 7.89 -9.97 0.86
CA GLY A 194 9.27 -10.46 0.86
C GLY A 194 9.79 -10.63 2.28
N SER A 195 10.60 -11.68 2.52
CA SER A 195 11.20 -11.91 3.85
C SER A 195 12.20 -10.83 4.23
N LYS A 196 12.70 -10.06 3.27
CA LYS A 196 13.64 -8.93 3.46
C LYS A 196 12.97 -7.56 3.26
N ASP A 197 11.65 -7.49 3.13
CA ASP A 197 10.93 -6.23 2.97
C ASP A 197 11.05 -5.36 4.24
N PRO A 198 11.69 -4.16 4.16
CA PRO A 198 11.85 -3.29 5.33
C PRO A 198 10.53 -2.60 5.74
N VAL A 199 9.55 -2.44 4.84
CA VAL A 199 8.21 -1.89 5.14
C VAL A 199 7.45 -2.83 6.07
N GLY A 200 7.57 -4.12 5.82
CA GLY A 200 7.01 -5.19 6.65
C GLY A 200 7.86 -5.52 7.89
N GLU A 201 8.92 -4.76 8.18
CA GLU A 201 9.88 -5.07 9.27
C GLU A 201 10.40 -6.52 9.17
N GLU A 202 10.77 -6.93 7.94
CA GLU A 202 11.27 -8.29 7.69
C GLU A 202 10.30 -9.35 8.24
N THR A 203 9.05 -9.29 7.80
CA THR A 203 7.90 -10.11 8.16
C THR A 203 7.17 -9.76 9.47
N LYS A 204 7.83 -9.17 10.47
CA LYS A 204 7.24 -8.92 11.80
C LYS A 204 6.02 -7.99 11.73
N GLY A 205 6.10 -6.92 10.94
CA GLY A 205 5.00 -5.99 10.73
C GLY A 205 3.83 -6.62 9.97
N VAL A 206 4.15 -7.50 9.01
CA VAL A 206 3.15 -8.25 8.22
C VAL A 206 2.40 -9.24 9.12
N ARG A 207 3.13 -9.99 9.96
CA ARG A 207 2.50 -10.92 10.94
C ARG A 207 1.58 -10.18 11.90
N ARG A 208 1.96 -8.96 12.37
CA ARG A 208 1.04 -8.14 13.19
C ARG A 208 -0.24 -7.73 12.45
N VAL A 209 -0.19 -7.56 11.11
CA VAL A 209 -1.41 -7.35 10.32
C VAL A 209 -2.25 -8.62 10.31
N TYR A 210 -1.64 -9.75 9.98
CA TYR A 210 -2.30 -11.06 10.00
C TYR A 210 -2.99 -11.31 11.35
N ASP A 211 -2.26 -11.20 12.46
CA ASP A 211 -2.77 -11.45 13.82
C ASP A 211 -3.99 -10.58 14.16
N ARG A 212 -4.05 -9.33 13.65
CA ARG A 212 -5.22 -8.46 13.87
C ARG A 212 -6.47 -8.95 13.15
N TYR A 213 -6.32 -9.45 11.92
CA TYR A 213 -7.43 -9.99 11.16
C TYR A 213 -7.88 -11.34 11.70
N ASP A 214 -6.96 -12.20 12.08
CA ASP A 214 -7.23 -13.48 12.74
C ASP A 214 -8.00 -13.27 14.07
N GLN A 215 -7.50 -12.40 14.95
CA GLN A 215 -8.16 -12.05 16.22
C GLN A 215 -9.54 -11.40 16.02
N ALA A 216 -9.77 -10.72 14.91
CA ALA A 216 -11.07 -10.15 14.55
C ALA A 216 -12.04 -11.17 13.94
N GLY A 217 -11.60 -12.43 13.75
CA GLY A 217 -12.42 -13.52 13.25
C GLY A 217 -12.52 -13.60 11.72
N ALA A 218 -11.46 -13.21 11.00
CA ALA A 218 -11.39 -13.45 9.56
C ALA A 218 -11.32 -14.97 9.31
N GLY A 219 -12.35 -15.51 8.66
CA GLY A 219 -12.50 -16.95 8.43
C GLY A 219 -11.66 -17.48 7.27
N ASP A 220 -11.33 -16.61 6.32
CA ASP A 220 -10.55 -16.93 5.13
C ASP A 220 -9.36 -15.94 5.03
N LEU A 221 -8.23 -16.33 5.64
CA LEU A 221 -7.07 -15.47 5.82
C LEU A 221 -5.78 -16.24 5.52
N SER A 222 -5.10 -15.84 4.46
CA SER A 222 -3.85 -16.45 4.00
C SER A 222 -2.67 -15.48 4.11
N ILE A 223 -1.50 -16.00 4.46
CA ILE A 223 -0.25 -15.26 4.53
C ILE A 223 0.89 -16.03 3.86
N GLY A 224 1.66 -15.37 3.00
CA GLY A 224 2.81 -15.95 2.32
C GLY A 224 4.04 -15.04 2.40
N PHE A 225 5.22 -15.67 2.51
CA PHE A 225 6.51 -14.97 2.50
C PHE A 225 7.42 -15.57 1.45
N TYR A 226 8.03 -14.71 0.62
CA TYR A 226 9.01 -15.12 -0.37
C TYR A 226 10.42 -14.89 0.16
N GLU A 227 11.17 -15.97 0.25
CA GLU A 227 12.52 -15.93 0.84
C GLU A 227 13.44 -15.01 0.03
N ASP A 228 14.22 -14.21 0.75
CA ASP A 228 15.12 -13.17 0.24
C ASP A 228 14.46 -12.09 -0.64
N ALA A 229 13.18 -12.20 -1.02
CA ALA A 229 12.49 -11.16 -1.76
C ALA A 229 12.36 -9.88 -0.91
N ARG A 230 12.37 -8.75 -1.60
CA ARG A 230 12.29 -7.41 -1.02
C ARG A 230 10.86 -6.86 -1.16
N HIS A 231 10.71 -5.57 -1.34
CA HIS A 231 9.42 -4.88 -1.23
C HIS A 231 8.49 -5.07 -2.44
N GLU A 232 9.02 -4.96 -3.66
CA GLU A 232 8.22 -4.98 -4.89
C GLU A 232 8.08 -6.40 -5.47
N LEU A 233 7.26 -7.25 -4.86
CA LEU A 233 7.11 -8.66 -5.22
C LEU A 233 6.84 -8.90 -6.71
N LEU A 234 6.03 -8.07 -7.35
CA LEU A 234 5.70 -8.16 -8.79
C LEU A 234 6.83 -7.68 -9.71
N ASN A 235 7.90 -7.10 -9.15
CA ASN A 235 9.12 -6.70 -9.83
C ASN A 235 10.34 -7.49 -9.37
N GLU A 236 10.16 -8.51 -8.52
CA GLU A 236 11.20 -9.35 -8.00
C GLU A 236 11.73 -10.39 -9.02
N LEU A 237 12.86 -11.02 -8.72
CA LEU A 237 13.42 -12.08 -9.56
C LEU A 237 12.46 -13.27 -9.69
N ASN A 238 11.69 -13.54 -8.65
CA ASN A 238 10.68 -14.62 -8.61
C ASN A 238 9.25 -14.12 -8.86
N ARG A 239 9.07 -13.00 -9.58
CA ARG A 239 7.75 -12.41 -9.88
C ARG A 239 6.77 -13.35 -10.56
N GLU A 240 7.27 -14.30 -11.37
CA GLU A 240 6.43 -15.30 -12.03
C GLU A 240 5.75 -16.22 -11.01
N GLN A 241 6.51 -16.67 -9.98
CA GLN A 241 5.96 -17.43 -8.87
C GLN A 241 4.91 -16.59 -8.12
N VAL A 242 5.25 -15.34 -7.75
CA VAL A 242 4.32 -14.44 -7.04
C VAL A 242 3.02 -14.25 -7.83
N SER A 243 3.13 -14.04 -9.14
CA SER A 243 1.97 -13.88 -10.02
C SER A 243 1.15 -15.15 -10.12
N GLY A 244 1.82 -16.33 -10.18
CA GLY A 244 1.16 -17.62 -10.16
C GLY A 244 0.36 -17.87 -8.90
N ASP A 245 0.98 -17.65 -7.72
CA ASP A 245 0.33 -17.81 -6.42
C ASP A 245 -0.89 -16.88 -6.25
N ILE A 246 -0.80 -15.63 -6.76
CA ILE A 246 -1.92 -14.69 -6.76
C ILE A 246 -3.06 -15.18 -7.68
N LEU A 247 -2.73 -15.67 -8.86
CA LEU A 247 -3.72 -16.18 -9.82
C LEU A 247 -4.42 -17.42 -9.27
N GLU A 248 -3.67 -18.38 -8.74
CA GLU A 248 -4.21 -19.58 -8.11
C GLU A 248 -5.18 -19.21 -6.98
N TRP A 249 -4.79 -18.27 -6.10
CA TRP A 249 -5.65 -17.80 -5.03
C TRP A 249 -6.94 -17.13 -5.55
N ILE A 250 -6.87 -16.32 -6.63
CA ILE A 250 -8.05 -15.71 -7.24
C ILE A 250 -8.97 -16.80 -7.81
N GLU A 251 -8.42 -17.77 -8.55
CA GLU A 251 -9.18 -18.88 -9.16
C GLU A 251 -9.91 -19.73 -8.09
N GLU A 252 -9.29 -19.94 -6.92
CA GLU A 252 -9.90 -20.64 -5.79
C GLU A 252 -11.10 -19.88 -5.20
N HIS A 253 -11.10 -18.53 -5.29
CA HIS A 253 -12.11 -17.69 -4.64
C HIS A 253 -13.13 -17.05 -5.60
N GLU A 254 -12.95 -17.18 -6.91
CA GLU A 254 -13.89 -16.59 -7.89
C GLU A 254 -15.27 -17.25 -7.90
N ASN A 255 -15.37 -18.49 -7.43
CA ASN A 255 -16.61 -19.29 -7.43
C ASN A 255 -17.37 -19.30 -6.09
N ASN A 256 -16.94 -18.54 -5.09
CA ASN A 256 -17.52 -18.52 -3.75
C ASN A 256 -18.76 -17.59 -3.63
N HIS A 257 -19.48 -17.35 -4.75
CA HIS A 257 -20.66 -16.46 -4.82
C HIS A 257 -21.92 -17.14 -5.25
#